data_07b5d4453622a3670182436dca5d43a7
#
_entry.id   07b5d4453622a3670182436dca5d43a7
#
_cell.length_a   1.000
_cell.length_b   1.000
_cell.length_c   1.000
_cell.angle_alpha   90.00
_cell.angle_beta   90.00
_cell.angle_gamma   90.00
#
_symmetry.space_group_name_H-M   'P 1'
#
loop_
_entity.id
_entity.type
_entity.pdbx_description
1 polymer ?
#
loop_
_entity_poly.entity_id
_entity_poly.type
_entity_poly.pdbx_seq_one_letter_code
_entity_poly.pdbx_strand_id
1 'polypeptide(L)'
;MARRLACEINDTARKDNPLKINVMIRPRGGDFCYSNEEFQVMLEDARVFKEEGADGIVFGILTPEGNVDMERSRKLIEAVKPLPVTFHRAFDMTCDPYKALDDLIALGVDRILTSGQEATVVEGLDLIEELIAKADDRIIIMPGCGISERNFEKIKGRLKAKEYHVFLPCEEQSRMSFHPGHIYMGGLLRQSEFMVSHTSCDRVSNIMGMVGMAKVFMPNGGVGCKGGSK
;
A
#
# COMPACT_ATOMS: atom_id res chain seq x y z
N MET A 1 16.67 -0.58 -8.35
CA MET A 1 16.10 0.43 -9.27
C MET A 1 15.26 1.47 -8.53
N ALA A 2 14.20 1.09 -7.80
CA ALA A 2 13.30 2.03 -7.09
C ALA A 2 14.04 2.96 -6.09
N ARG A 3 14.96 2.42 -5.28
CA ARG A 3 15.76 3.23 -4.33
C ARG A 3 16.65 4.25 -5.02
N ARG A 4 17.31 3.87 -6.13
CA ARG A 4 18.13 4.81 -6.92
C ARG A 4 17.28 5.97 -7.44
N LEU A 5 16.09 5.66 -7.98
CA LEU A 5 15.16 6.67 -8.45
C LEU A 5 14.66 7.57 -7.30
N ALA A 6 14.35 6.99 -6.13
CA ALA A 6 13.96 7.75 -4.95
C ALA A 6 15.09 8.67 -4.47
N CYS A 7 16.36 8.22 -4.47
CA CYS A 7 17.50 9.07 -4.15
C CYS A 7 17.64 10.23 -5.14
N GLU A 8 17.56 9.94 -6.45
CA GLU A 8 17.64 10.98 -7.48
C GLU A 8 16.51 12.04 -7.34
N ILE A 9 15.29 11.62 -7.01
CA ILE A 9 14.16 12.52 -6.75
C ILE A 9 14.40 13.33 -5.47
N ASN A 10 14.87 12.70 -4.40
CA ASN A 10 15.12 13.37 -3.12
C ASN A 10 16.25 14.40 -3.23
N ASP A 11 17.30 14.10 -3.98
CA ASP A 11 18.43 15.00 -4.19
C ASP A 11 18.04 16.24 -5.00
N THR A 12 17.10 16.10 -5.93
CA THR A 12 16.72 17.18 -6.84
C THR A 12 15.51 17.99 -6.40
N ALA A 13 14.52 17.40 -5.73
CA ALA A 13 13.22 18.01 -5.54
C ALA A 13 12.67 18.03 -4.10
N ARG A 14 13.25 17.28 -3.15
CA ARG A 14 12.62 17.04 -1.84
C ARG A 14 13.60 16.94 -0.66
N LYS A 15 14.48 17.89 -0.51
CA LYS A 15 15.41 17.91 0.63
C LYS A 15 14.70 17.89 1.99
N ASP A 16 13.53 18.54 2.09
CA ASP A 16 12.79 18.70 3.35
C ASP A 16 11.77 17.57 3.63
N ASN A 17 11.40 16.79 2.61
CA ASN A 17 10.46 15.66 2.76
C ASN A 17 10.80 14.55 1.75
N PRO A 18 11.80 13.71 2.05
CA PRO A 18 12.27 12.69 1.13
C PRO A 18 11.23 11.61 0.86
N LEU A 19 11.19 11.12 -0.38
CA LEU A 19 10.40 9.97 -0.75
C LEU A 19 10.94 8.72 -0.04
N LYS A 20 10.08 8.03 0.70
CA LYS A 20 10.41 6.77 1.39
C LYS A 20 9.87 5.57 0.63
N ILE A 21 10.62 4.48 0.69
CA ILE A 21 10.25 3.22 0.04
C ILE A 21 9.89 2.20 1.13
N ASN A 22 8.61 1.83 1.16
CA ASN A 22 8.12 0.72 1.98
C ASN A 22 7.94 -0.50 1.07
N VAL A 23 8.59 -1.61 1.40
CA VAL A 23 8.61 -2.83 0.59
C VAL A 23 7.62 -3.84 1.14
N MET A 24 6.73 -4.35 0.27
CA MET A 24 5.77 -5.38 0.64
C MET A 24 6.38 -6.77 0.54
N ILE A 25 6.38 -7.48 1.66
CA ILE A 25 6.79 -8.87 1.77
C ILE A 25 5.55 -9.75 1.68
N ARG A 26 5.29 -10.26 0.49
CA ARG A 26 4.16 -11.13 0.20
C ARG A 26 4.55 -12.12 -0.90
N PRO A 27 4.86 -13.38 -0.56
CA PRO A 27 5.45 -14.33 -1.51
C PRO A 27 4.47 -14.79 -2.60
N ARG A 28 3.18 -14.71 -2.36
CA ARG A 28 2.13 -15.10 -3.32
C ARG A 28 0.82 -14.33 -3.13
N GLY A 29 -0.04 -14.42 -4.11
CA GLY A 29 -1.45 -14.05 -3.98
C GLY A 29 -2.26 -15.04 -3.12
N GLY A 30 -3.57 -14.85 -3.04
CA GLY A 30 -4.48 -15.65 -2.23
C GLY A 30 -4.55 -15.19 -0.77
N ASP A 31 -4.65 -16.14 0.16
CA ASP A 31 -4.76 -15.90 1.60
C ASP A 31 -3.47 -15.37 2.24
N PHE A 32 -3.48 -15.26 3.56
CA PHE A 32 -2.36 -14.77 4.36
C PHE A 32 -1.87 -15.80 5.39
N CYS A 33 -2.27 -17.07 5.19
CA CYS A 33 -1.81 -18.20 6.00
C CYS A 33 -0.73 -18.96 5.25
N TYR A 34 0.51 -18.72 5.57
CA TYR A 34 1.69 -19.20 4.82
C TYR A 34 2.22 -20.52 5.38
N SER A 35 2.81 -21.35 4.50
CA SER A 35 3.58 -22.53 4.93
C SER A 35 4.88 -22.12 5.65
N ASN A 36 5.60 -23.10 6.19
CA ASN A 36 6.90 -22.82 6.81
C ASN A 36 7.92 -22.33 5.79
N GLU A 37 7.93 -22.93 4.60
CA GLU A 37 8.81 -22.58 3.49
C GLU A 37 8.53 -21.17 2.97
N GLU A 38 7.26 -20.82 2.78
CA GLU A 38 6.84 -19.46 2.39
C GLU A 38 7.26 -18.45 3.45
N PHE A 39 7.12 -18.77 4.73
CA PHE A 39 7.56 -17.89 5.80
C PHE A 39 9.08 -17.72 5.84
N GLN A 40 9.87 -18.76 5.54
CA GLN A 40 11.33 -18.62 5.42
C GLN A 40 11.70 -17.67 4.26
N VAL A 41 11.01 -17.77 3.11
CA VAL A 41 11.20 -16.83 2.00
C VAL A 41 10.87 -15.39 2.45
N MET A 42 9.76 -15.20 3.16
CA MET A 42 9.40 -13.87 3.69
C MET A 42 10.47 -13.29 4.63
N LEU A 43 11.05 -14.11 5.50
CA LEU A 43 12.12 -13.66 6.40
C LEU A 43 13.38 -13.26 5.63
N GLU A 44 13.75 -14.04 4.63
CA GLU A 44 14.92 -13.75 3.81
C GLU A 44 14.72 -12.50 2.97
N ASP A 45 13.59 -12.38 2.28
CA ASP A 45 13.23 -11.19 1.51
C ASP A 45 13.27 -9.93 2.40
N ALA A 46 12.70 -10.03 3.62
CA ALA A 46 12.68 -8.90 4.55
C ALA A 46 14.09 -8.45 4.96
N ARG A 47 15.02 -9.39 5.18
CA ARG A 47 16.42 -9.10 5.49
C ARG A 47 17.13 -8.45 4.31
N VAL A 48 17.00 -9.04 3.12
CA VAL A 48 17.60 -8.51 1.89
C VAL A 48 17.12 -7.09 1.62
N PHE A 49 15.82 -6.82 1.68
CA PHE A 49 15.33 -5.47 1.45
C PHE A 49 15.76 -4.47 2.52
N LYS A 50 15.91 -4.89 3.78
CA LYS A 50 16.51 -4.05 4.82
C LYS A 50 17.96 -3.70 4.47
N GLU A 51 18.78 -4.67 4.05
CA GLU A 51 20.17 -4.47 3.66
C GLU A 51 20.30 -3.58 2.42
N GLU A 52 19.41 -3.76 1.44
CA GLU A 52 19.28 -2.90 0.26
C GLU A 52 18.75 -1.50 0.60
N GLY A 53 18.41 -1.25 1.87
CA GLY A 53 18.06 0.04 2.42
C GLY A 53 16.63 0.48 2.14
N ALA A 54 15.66 -0.40 2.23
CA ALA A 54 14.26 -0.02 2.36
C ALA A 54 14.05 0.91 3.56
N ASP A 55 13.08 1.81 3.47
CA ASP A 55 12.73 2.73 4.56
C ASP A 55 11.65 2.14 5.49
N GLY A 56 11.01 1.06 5.09
CA GLY A 56 10.03 0.32 5.88
C GLY A 56 9.61 -0.99 5.22
N ILE A 57 9.00 -1.87 6.02
CA ILE A 57 8.52 -3.18 5.56
C ILE A 57 7.01 -3.26 5.75
N VAL A 58 6.34 -3.82 4.73
CA VAL A 58 4.89 -4.06 4.73
C VAL A 58 4.64 -5.56 4.68
N PHE A 59 3.88 -6.11 5.60
CA PHE A 59 3.59 -7.55 5.67
C PHE A 59 2.22 -7.82 6.29
N GLY A 60 1.80 -9.08 6.32
CA GLY A 60 0.60 -9.53 7.05
C GLY A 60 0.54 -11.05 7.05
N ILE A 61 0.43 -11.65 8.24
CA ILE A 61 0.44 -13.10 8.46
C ILE A 61 -0.71 -13.44 9.39
N LEU A 62 -1.57 -14.36 8.95
CA LEU A 62 -2.71 -14.82 9.72
C LEU A 62 -2.59 -16.32 10.02
N THR A 63 -3.28 -16.76 11.08
CA THR A 63 -3.52 -18.17 11.35
C THR A 63 -4.70 -18.67 10.51
N PRO A 64 -4.90 -20.00 10.38
CA PRO A 64 -6.07 -20.57 9.70
C PRO A 64 -7.41 -20.08 10.27
N GLU A 65 -7.45 -19.71 11.57
CA GLU A 65 -8.65 -19.20 12.25
C GLU A 65 -8.88 -17.69 11.99
N GLY A 66 -8.01 -17.04 11.20
CA GLY A 66 -8.11 -15.61 10.91
C GLY A 66 -7.60 -14.70 12.03
N ASN A 67 -6.80 -15.20 12.96
CA ASN A 67 -6.11 -14.35 13.92
C ASN A 67 -4.75 -13.90 13.38
N VAL A 68 -4.19 -12.81 13.92
CA VAL A 68 -2.81 -12.41 13.66
C VAL A 68 -1.88 -13.54 14.14
N ASP A 69 -0.99 -14.04 13.27
CA ASP A 69 0.06 -14.98 13.69
C ASP A 69 1.13 -14.20 14.47
N MET A 70 0.95 -14.20 15.79
CA MET A 70 1.79 -13.44 16.72
C MET A 70 3.25 -13.88 16.71
N GLU A 71 3.49 -15.19 16.57
CA GLU A 71 4.84 -15.75 16.62
C GLU A 71 5.63 -15.37 15.35
N ARG A 72 5.05 -15.65 14.18
CA ARG A 72 5.70 -15.33 12.89
C ARG A 72 5.84 -13.84 12.66
N SER A 73 4.81 -13.06 13.01
CA SER A 73 4.85 -11.59 12.92
C SER A 73 5.98 -11.03 13.80
N ARG A 74 6.13 -11.49 15.03
CA ARG A 74 7.22 -11.08 15.91
C ARG A 74 8.60 -11.40 15.32
N LYS A 75 8.79 -12.61 14.78
CA LYS A 75 10.07 -13.01 14.15
C LYS A 75 10.43 -12.10 12.96
N LEU A 76 9.43 -11.76 12.14
CA LEU A 76 9.65 -10.87 11.00
C LEU A 76 9.99 -9.44 11.46
N ILE A 77 9.26 -8.90 12.42
CA ILE A 77 9.51 -7.58 12.99
C ILE A 77 10.93 -7.50 13.57
N GLU A 78 11.35 -8.49 14.36
CA GLU A 78 12.70 -8.54 14.94
C GLU A 78 13.79 -8.58 13.86
N ALA A 79 13.56 -9.31 12.76
CA ALA A 79 14.52 -9.41 11.67
C ALA A 79 14.77 -8.06 10.96
N VAL A 80 13.75 -7.20 10.92
CA VAL A 80 13.83 -5.92 10.18
C VAL A 80 14.10 -4.71 11.06
N LYS A 81 14.10 -4.83 12.39
CA LYS A 81 14.43 -3.70 13.28
C LYS A 81 15.74 -3.01 12.84
N PRO A 82 15.82 -1.68 12.89
CA PRO A 82 14.86 -0.70 13.43
C PRO A 82 13.88 -0.14 12.39
N LEU A 83 13.66 -0.78 11.25
CA LEU A 83 12.75 -0.28 10.23
C LEU A 83 11.30 -0.27 10.73
N PRO A 84 10.51 0.77 10.41
CA PRO A 84 9.09 0.78 10.70
C PRO A 84 8.36 -0.30 9.89
N VAL A 85 7.33 -0.85 10.50
CA VAL A 85 6.55 -1.94 9.91
C VAL A 85 5.07 -1.56 9.75
N THR A 86 4.50 -1.99 8.63
CA THR A 86 3.08 -1.82 8.33
C THR A 86 2.42 -3.17 8.17
N PHE A 87 1.34 -3.43 8.89
CA PHE A 87 0.49 -4.58 8.63
C PHE A 87 -0.50 -4.23 7.52
N HIS A 88 -0.45 -4.95 6.41
CA HIS A 88 -1.27 -4.65 5.24
C HIS A 88 -2.71 -5.16 5.39
N ARG A 89 -3.48 -5.16 4.29
CA ARG A 89 -4.89 -5.58 4.23
C ARG A 89 -5.17 -7.04 4.64
N ALA A 90 -4.20 -7.82 5.08
CA ALA A 90 -4.47 -9.03 5.84
C ALA A 90 -5.31 -8.73 7.08
N PHE A 91 -5.22 -7.51 7.62
CA PHE A 91 -6.09 -7.02 8.69
C PHE A 91 -7.57 -7.13 8.33
N ASP A 92 -7.93 -6.82 7.07
CA ASP A 92 -9.32 -6.90 6.61
C ASP A 92 -9.88 -8.34 6.55
N MET A 93 -9.00 -9.35 6.68
CA MET A 93 -9.35 -10.77 6.70
C MET A 93 -9.29 -11.39 8.10
N THR A 94 -9.12 -10.57 9.13
CA THR A 94 -9.13 -11.07 10.52
C THR A 94 -10.54 -11.36 10.99
N CYS A 95 -10.69 -12.36 11.85
CA CYS A 95 -11.99 -12.76 12.41
C CYS A 95 -12.53 -11.75 13.45
N ASP A 96 -11.64 -11.01 14.12
CA ASP A 96 -11.98 -9.96 15.09
C ASP A 96 -11.01 -8.78 14.91
N PRO A 97 -11.48 -7.65 14.34
CA PRO A 97 -10.62 -6.49 14.08
C PRO A 97 -10.13 -5.79 15.35
N TYR A 98 -10.89 -5.86 16.44
CA TYR A 98 -10.50 -5.22 17.69
C TYR A 98 -9.42 -6.00 18.41
N LYS A 99 -9.53 -7.33 18.42
CA LYS A 99 -8.47 -8.21 18.91
C LYS A 99 -7.21 -8.07 18.05
N ALA A 100 -7.35 -8.06 16.73
CA ALA A 100 -6.22 -7.88 15.81
C ALA A 100 -5.50 -6.55 16.03
N LEU A 101 -6.25 -5.46 16.29
CA LEU A 101 -5.68 -4.16 16.64
C LEU A 101 -4.83 -4.27 17.91
N ASP A 102 -5.37 -4.86 18.98
CA ASP A 102 -4.65 -5.00 20.26
C ASP A 102 -3.41 -5.91 20.11
N ASP A 103 -3.49 -7.00 19.33
CA ASP A 103 -2.38 -7.89 19.01
C ASP A 103 -1.25 -7.15 18.26
N LEU A 104 -1.59 -6.32 17.26
CA LEU A 104 -0.63 -5.57 16.46
C LEU A 104 0.03 -4.43 17.27
N ILE A 105 -0.71 -3.77 18.17
CA ILE A 105 -0.15 -2.82 19.12
C ILE A 105 0.87 -3.53 20.03
N ALA A 106 0.52 -4.70 20.57
CA ALA A 106 1.42 -5.48 21.43
C ALA A 106 2.68 -5.98 20.71
N LEU A 107 2.63 -6.15 19.39
CA LEU A 107 3.79 -6.48 18.55
C LEU A 107 4.68 -5.26 18.24
N GLY A 108 4.20 -4.04 18.49
CA GLY A 108 4.91 -2.80 18.14
C GLY A 108 4.88 -2.50 16.63
N VAL A 109 3.78 -2.84 15.95
CA VAL A 109 3.55 -2.45 14.55
C VAL A 109 3.25 -0.96 14.50
N ASP A 110 3.83 -0.25 13.53
CA ASP A 110 3.68 1.21 13.41
C ASP A 110 2.37 1.61 12.72
N ARG A 111 1.89 0.79 11.75
CA ARG A 111 0.72 1.09 10.91
C ARG A 111 -0.11 -0.13 10.60
N ILE A 112 -1.41 0.10 10.45
CA ILE A 112 -2.35 -0.86 9.87
C ILE A 112 -2.96 -0.24 8.61
N LEU A 113 -2.80 -0.88 7.46
CA LEU A 113 -3.51 -0.55 6.24
C LEU A 113 -4.82 -1.34 6.19
N THR A 114 -5.94 -0.64 6.16
CA THR A 114 -7.27 -1.27 6.19
C THR A 114 -8.28 -0.54 5.31
N SER A 115 -9.26 -1.26 4.81
CA SER A 115 -10.50 -0.73 4.24
C SER A 115 -11.70 -0.89 5.19
N GLY A 116 -11.45 -1.27 6.46
CA GLY A 116 -12.50 -1.49 7.45
C GLY A 116 -13.22 -2.83 7.26
N GLN A 117 -12.50 -3.89 6.87
CA GLN A 117 -13.02 -5.22 6.55
C GLN A 117 -14.08 -5.23 5.42
N GLU A 118 -14.06 -4.20 4.58
CA GLU A 118 -14.97 -4.05 3.45
C GLU A 118 -14.21 -3.98 2.12
N ALA A 119 -14.93 -4.01 1.01
CA ALA A 119 -14.34 -3.92 -0.32
C ALA A 119 -13.59 -2.59 -0.52
N THR A 120 -14.17 -1.49 -0.01
CA THR A 120 -13.57 -0.15 -0.08
C THR A 120 -13.67 0.59 1.25
N VAL A 121 -12.81 1.61 1.42
CA VAL A 121 -12.86 2.51 2.58
C VAL A 121 -14.22 3.16 2.77
N VAL A 122 -14.94 3.45 1.67
CA VAL A 122 -16.25 4.13 1.76
C VAL A 122 -17.29 3.27 2.47
N GLU A 123 -17.23 1.96 2.27
CA GLU A 123 -18.10 0.97 2.92
C GLU A 123 -17.68 0.71 4.37
N GLY A 124 -16.37 0.70 4.64
CA GLY A 124 -15.80 0.41 5.95
C GLY A 124 -15.58 1.64 6.87
N LEU A 125 -16.16 2.81 6.54
CA LEU A 125 -15.92 4.05 7.29
C LEU A 125 -16.21 3.93 8.78
N ASP A 126 -17.30 3.25 9.15
CA ASP A 126 -17.73 3.12 10.55
C ASP A 126 -16.69 2.37 11.39
N LEU A 127 -16.27 1.19 10.93
CA LEU A 127 -15.25 0.41 11.62
C LEU A 127 -13.90 1.14 11.66
N ILE A 128 -13.50 1.82 10.58
CA ILE A 128 -12.22 2.56 10.56
C ILE A 128 -12.25 3.69 11.60
N GLU A 129 -13.36 4.40 11.74
CA GLU A 129 -13.53 5.46 12.74
C GLU A 129 -13.39 4.92 14.16
N GLU A 130 -14.02 3.77 14.46
CA GLU A 130 -13.88 3.08 15.73
C GLU A 130 -12.46 2.60 16.01
N LEU A 131 -11.79 2.04 14.99
CA LEU A 131 -10.40 1.60 15.10
C LEU A 131 -9.45 2.78 15.36
N ILE A 132 -9.64 3.94 14.71
CA ILE A 132 -8.87 5.15 14.97
C ILE A 132 -9.05 5.60 16.42
N ALA A 133 -10.30 5.65 16.90
CA ALA A 133 -10.60 6.03 18.28
C ALA A 133 -9.98 5.04 19.28
N LYS A 134 -10.10 3.73 19.04
CA LYS A 134 -9.52 2.69 19.91
C LYS A 134 -8.01 2.65 19.86
N ALA A 135 -7.39 2.95 18.72
CA ALA A 135 -5.94 2.99 18.58
C ALA A 135 -5.27 4.01 19.49
N ASP A 136 -5.93 5.14 19.74
CA ASP A 136 -5.49 6.19 20.67
C ASP A 136 -4.00 6.56 20.49
N ASP A 137 -3.64 6.83 19.24
CA ASP A 137 -2.27 7.16 18.79
C ASP A 137 -1.18 6.10 19.05
N ARG A 138 -1.52 4.92 19.59
CA ARG A 138 -0.57 3.82 19.82
C ARG A 138 -0.12 3.14 18.54
N ILE A 139 -0.91 3.23 17.49
CA ILE A 139 -0.63 2.71 16.14
C ILE A 139 -1.37 3.58 15.12
N ILE A 140 -0.81 3.75 13.94
CA ILE A 140 -1.44 4.53 12.86
C ILE A 140 -2.43 3.64 12.12
N ILE A 141 -3.71 4.02 12.11
CA ILE A 141 -4.69 3.43 11.20
C ILE A 141 -4.63 4.20 9.89
N MET A 142 -4.26 3.53 8.82
CA MET A 142 -4.08 4.09 7.48
C MET A 142 -5.18 3.56 6.54
N PRO A 143 -6.25 4.35 6.29
CA PRO A 143 -7.29 3.94 5.36
C PRO A 143 -6.74 3.78 3.94
N GLY A 144 -7.16 2.73 3.25
CA GLY A 144 -6.78 2.47 1.87
C GLY A 144 -7.73 1.54 1.14
N CYS A 145 -7.68 1.56 -0.17
CA CYS A 145 -8.57 0.91 -1.12
C CYS A 145 -9.79 1.76 -1.50
N GLY A 146 -9.88 2.09 -2.78
CA GLY A 146 -10.99 2.85 -3.34
C GLY A 146 -10.94 4.37 -3.06
N ILE A 147 -9.84 4.88 -2.52
CA ILE A 147 -9.64 6.32 -2.37
C ILE A 147 -9.25 6.94 -3.72
N SER A 148 -9.94 8.02 -4.07
CA SER A 148 -9.73 8.79 -5.29
C SER A 148 -9.95 10.28 -5.05
N GLU A 149 -9.65 11.12 -6.02
CA GLU A 149 -9.88 12.55 -5.95
C GLU A 149 -11.37 12.89 -5.71
N ARG A 150 -12.29 12.01 -6.11
CA ARG A 150 -13.74 12.23 -6.00
C ARG A 150 -14.27 12.06 -4.58
N ASN A 151 -13.64 11.22 -3.77
CA ASN A 151 -14.14 10.84 -2.44
C ASN A 151 -13.18 11.24 -1.31
N PHE A 152 -11.96 11.64 -1.61
CA PHE A 152 -10.91 11.88 -0.62
C PHE A 152 -11.32 12.91 0.44
N GLU A 153 -11.85 14.08 0.02
CA GLU A 153 -12.24 15.13 0.96
C GLU A 153 -13.33 14.65 1.95
N LYS A 154 -14.29 13.86 1.47
CA LYS A 154 -15.32 13.27 2.32
C LYS A 154 -14.73 12.28 3.33
N ILE A 155 -13.85 11.41 2.88
CA ILE A 155 -13.17 10.41 3.71
C ILE A 155 -12.31 11.12 4.76
N LYS A 156 -11.47 12.07 4.32
CA LYS A 156 -10.58 12.85 5.20
C LYS A 156 -11.37 13.63 6.25
N GLY A 157 -12.46 14.28 5.86
CA GLY A 157 -13.31 15.06 6.74
C GLY A 157 -13.94 14.22 7.85
N ARG A 158 -14.29 12.95 7.56
CA ARG A 158 -14.88 12.04 8.52
C ARG A 158 -13.83 11.37 9.41
N LEU A 159 -12.84 10.69 8.79
CA LEU A 159 -11.91 9.82 9.53
C LEU A 159 -10.80 10.59 10.24
N LYS A 160 -10.36 11.74 9.71
CA LYS A 160 -9.22 12.52 10.24
C LYS A 160 -7.97 11.68 10.52
N ALA A 161 -7.76 10.64 9.70
CA ALA A 161 -6.61 9.76 9.81
C ALA A 161 -5.30 10.53 9.53
N LYS A 162 -4.21 10.11 10.15
CA LYS A 162 -2.88 10.73 9.97
C LYS A 162 -2.25 10.43 8.61
N GLU A 163 -2.52 9.24 8.07
CA GLU A 163 -1.97 8.75 6.81
C GLU A 163 -3.08 8.12 5.97
N TYR A 164 -2.95 8.16 4.64
CA TYR A 164 -3.88 7.56 3.69
C TYR A 164 -3.09 6.81 2.63
N HIS A 165 -3.53 5.61 2.28
CA HIS A 165 -2.99 4.85 1.16
C HIS A 165 -3.86 5.06 -0.08
N VAL A 166 -3.26 5.53 -1.17
CA VAL A 166 -3.95 5.77 -2.43
C VAL A 166 -3.28 5.01 -3.57
N PHE A 167 -4.09 4.46 -4.47
CA PHE A 167 -3.64 3.88 -5.72
C PHE A 167 -4.36 4.59 -6.86
N LEU A 168 -3.62 5.32 -7.66
CA LEU A 168 -4.12 6.26 -8.68
C LEU A 168 -3.58 5.89 -10.06
N PRO A 169 -4.01 4.73 -10.62
CA PRO A 169 -3.54 4.28 -11.91
C PRO A 169 -4.11 5.13 -13.04
N CYS A 170 -3.34 5.21 -14.11
CA CYS A 170 -3.82 5.61 -15.41
C CYS A 170 -3.41 4.54 -16.43
N GLU A 171 -4.19 4.38 -17.46
CA GLU A 171 -3.96 3.38 -18.49
C GLU A 171 -3.47 4.05 -19.77
N GLU A 172 -2.44 3.49 -20.36
CA GLU A 172 -1.91 3.90 -21.66
C GLU A 172 -1.94 2.72 -22.63
N GLN A 173 -2.10 3.02 -23.91
CA GLN A 173 -1.94 1.99 -24.93
C GLN A 173 -0.50 1.50 -24.97
N SER A 174 -0.33 0.20 -25.13
CA SER A 174 0.96 -0.40 -25.39
C SER A 174 1.63 0.22 -26.62
N ARG A 175 2.95 0.31 -26.59
CA ARG A 175 3.75 0.74 -27.74
C ARG A 175 3.89 -0.35 -28.82
N MET A 176 3.39 -1.55 -28.54
CA MET A 176 3.37 -2.63 -29.54
C MET A 176 2.41 -2.27 -30.65
N SER A 177 2.85 -2.38 -31.89
CA SER A 177 2.00 -2.17 -33.09
C SER A 177 1.30 -3.45 -33.55
N PHE A 178 1.85 -4.61 -33.18
CA PHE A 178 1.24 -5.91 -33.51
C PHE A 178 0.37 -6.39 -32.35
N HIS A 179 -0.92 -6.62 -32.64
CA HIS A 179 -1.93 -7.02 -31.66
C HIS A 179 -2.64 -8.29 -32.09
N PRO A 180 -2.19 -9.49 -31.65
CA PRO A 180 -2.94 -10.73 -31.93
C PRO A 180 -4.24 -10.74 -31.10
N GLY A 181 -5.35 -10.45 -31.74
CA GLY A 181 -6.65 -10.23 -31.06
C GLY A 181 -7.31 -11.45 -30.42
N HIS A 182 -6.70 -12.63 -30.52
CA HIS A 182 -7.24 -13.89 -29.98
C HIS A 182 -6.39 -14.50 -28.86
N ILE A 183 -5.27 -13.86 -28.48
CA ILE A 183 -4.35 -14.35 -27.44
C ILE A 183 -4.53 -13.51 -26.18
N TYR A 184 -4.72 -14.19 -25.05
CA TYR A 184 -4.77 -13.60 -23.71
C TYR A 184 -3.77 -14.35 -22.85
N MET A 185 -2.77 -13.63 -22.31
CA MET A 185 -1.62 -14.20 -21.59
C MET A 185 -1.90 -14.50 -20.11
N GLY A 186 -3.09 -14.77 -19.78
CA GLY A 186 -3.45 -15.17 -18.43
C GLY A 186 -4.04 -14.00 -17.62
N GLY A 187 -5.16 -14.06 -17.30
CA GLY A 187 -5.95 -13.20 -16.44
C GLY A 187 -7.35 -13.76 -16.40
N LEU A 188 -7.88 -13.88 -15.22
CA LEU A 188 -9.24 -14.36 -14.99
C LEU A 188 -10.30 -13.48 -15.67
N LEU A 189 -9.93 -12.26 -16.08
CA LEU A 189 -10.86 -11.22 -16.52
C LEU A 189 -10.62 -10.72 -17.95
N ARG A 190 -9.88 -11.44 -18.78
CA ARG A 190 -9.57 -11.02 -20.15
C ARG A 190 -9.09 -9.57 -20.24
N GLN A 191 -8.18 -9.16 -19.34
CA GLN A 191 -7.56 -7.85 -19.43
C GLN A 191 -6.80 -7.73 -20.73
N SER A 192 -6.88 -6.57 -21.36
CA SER A 192 -6.13 -6.30 -22.57
C SER A 192 -4.63 -6.30 -22.29
N GLU A 193 -3.88 -7.15 -23.00
CA GLU A 193 -2.41 -7.16 -22.96
C GLU A 193 -1.81 -5.88 -23.58
N PHE A 194 -2.64 -5.03 -24.17
CA PHE A 194 -2.22 -3.83 -24.88
C PHE A 194 -2.54 -2.56 -24.11
N MET A 195 -2.94 -2.68 -22.84
CA MET A 195 -3.10 -1.58 -21.91
C MET A 195 -2.06 -1.70 -20.79
N VAL A 196 -1.29 -0.64 -20.60
CA VAL A 196 -0.27 -0.58 -19.54
C VAL A 196 -0.76 0.36 -18.45
N SER A 197 -0.88 -0.19 -17.23
CA SER A 197 -1.27 0.61 -16.06
C SER A 197 -0.03 1.17 -15.37
N HIS A 198 -0.03 2.45 -15.08
CA HIS A 198 1.02 3.13 -14.32
C HIS A 198 0.44 4.19 -13.39
N THR A 199 1.21 4.64 -12.40
CA THR A 199 0.77 5.69 -11.48
C THR A 199 0.75 7.05 -12.18
N SER A 200 -0.39 7.75 -12.12
CA SER A 200 -0.54 9.08 -12.73
C SER A 200 0.03 10.16 -11.82
N CYS A 201 1.02 10.89 -12.31
CA CYS A 201 1.61 12.05 -11.62
C CYS A 201 0.59 13.14 -11.34
N ASP A 202 -0.29 13.44 -12.30
CA ASP A 202 -1.31 14.49 -12.15
C ASP A 202 -2.32 14.13 -11.05
N ARG A 203 -2.77 12.89 -11.00
CA ARG A 203 -3.68 12.40 -9.98
C ARG A 203 -3.05 12.42 -8.59
N VAL A 204 -1.78 12.02 -8.48
CA VAL A 204 -1.02 12.13 -7.22
C VAL A 204 -0.92 13.59 -6.79
N SER A 205 -0.58 14.50 -7.70
CA SER A 205 -0.48 15.93 -7.40
C SER A 205 -1.82 16.53 -6.94
N ASN A 206 -2.94 16.10 -7.52
CA ASN A 206 -4.28 16.53 -7.11
C ASN A 206 -4.56 16.11 -5.66
N ILE A 207 -4.35 14.84 -5.31
CA ILE A 207 -4.53 14.35 -3.92
C ILE A 207 -3.58 15.08 -2.95
N MET A 208 -2.32 15.28 -3.32
CA MET A 208 -1.35 16.03 -2.49
C MET A 208 -1.83 17.45 -2.22
N GLY A 209 -2.42 18.13 -3.21
CA GLY A 209 -3.04 19.44 -3.05
C GLY A 209 -4.19 19.43 -2.04
N MET A 210 -5.03 18.40 -2.04
CA MET A 210 -6.14 18.21 -1.09
C MET A 210 -5.67 17.95 0.35
N VAL A 211 -4.48 17.36 0.52
CA VAL A 211 -3.87 17.16 1.84
C VAL A 211 -3.27 18.46 2.39
N GLY A 212 -3.10 19.50 1.57
CA GLY A 212 -2.45 20.74 1.95
C GLY A 212 -0.92 20.67 1.85
N MET A 213 -0.39 19.66 1.17
CA MET A 213 1.03 19.58 0.83
C MET A 213 1.33 20.37 -0.43
N ALA A 214 2.51 21.01 -0.50
CA ALA A 214 2.93 21.76 -1.67
C ALA A 214 2.87 20.89 -2.95
N LYS A 215 2.41 21.46 -4.07
CA LYS A 215 2.36 20.77 -5.35
C LYS A 215 3.71 20.14 -5.67
N VAL A 216 3.70 18.85 -5.99
CA VAL A 216 4.88 18.15 -6.48
C VAL A 216 5.23 18.73 -7.86
N PHE A 217 6.29 19.52 -7.93
CA PHE A 217 6.83 19.97 -9.20
C PHE A 217 7.66 18.82 -9.79
N MET A 218 7.14 18.16 -10.81
CA MET A 218 7.95 17.24 -11.61
C MET A 218 8.64 18.06 -12.71
N PRO A 219 9.97 18.00 -12.84
CA PRO A 219 10.63 18.61 -13.98
C PRO A 219 10.14 17.97 -15.28
N ASN A 220 9.90 18.78 -16.30
CA ASN A 220 9.39 18.43 -17.61
C ASN A 220 10.03 17.13 -18.16
N GLY A 221 9.27 16.06 -18.24
CA GLY A 221 9.67 14.73 -18.74
C GLY A 221 8.62 13.65 -18.55
N GLY A 222 7.55 13.91 -17.82
CA GLY A 222 6.41 13.01 -17.71
C GLY A 222 5.60 13.05 -19.00
N VAL A 223 5.40 11.89 -19.62
CA VAL A 223 4.46 11.71 -20.72
C VAL A 223 3.08 12.03 -20.17
N GLY A 224 2.60 13.23 -20.50
CA GLY A 224 1.25 13.65 -20.10
C GLY A 224 0.23 12.74 -20.76
N CYS A 225 -0.68 12.18 -19.97
CA CYS A 225 -1.88 11.54 -20.50
C CYS A 225 -2.65 12.58 -21.34
N LYS A 226 -2.44 12.60 -22.65
CA LYS A 226 -3.28 13.38 -23.54
C LYS A 226 -4.66 12.73 -23.50
N GLY A 227 -5.59 13.41 -22.83
CA GLY A 227 -6.99 13.04 -22.85
C GLY A 227 -7.45 12.93 -24.29
N GLY A 228 -7.77 11.72 -24.73
CA GLY A 228 -8.43 11.46 -25.99
C GLY A 228 -9.85 12.01 -25.91
N SER A 229 -10.03 13.24 -26.37
CA SER A 229 -11.36 13.73 -26.75
C SER A 229 -11.74 13.05 -28.05
N LYS A 230 -12.65 12.06 -27.98
CA LYS A 230 -13.77 11.89 -28.94
C LYS A 230 -14.67 10.76 -28.44
#